data_f3b08833105e1be0965828fe0b1190e8
#
_entry.id   f3b08833105e1be0965828fe0b1190e8
#
_cell.length_a   1.000
_cell.length_b   1.000
_cell.length_c   1.000
_cell.angle_alpha   90.00
_cell.angle_beta   90.00
_cell.angle_gamma   90.00
#
_symmetry.space_group_name_H-M   'P 1'
#
loop_
_entity.id
_entity.type
_entity.pdbx_description
1 polymer ?
#
loop_
_entity_poly.entity_id
_entity_poly.type
_entity_poly.pdbx_seq_one_letter_code
_entity_poly.pdbx_strand_id
1 'polypeptide(L)'
;MNELHTYCFYVDGMRMLDPSNVYMIRDIATYTNYFLVDGELSQNYFVCEVPHGTVSKVWYPSPTLGMERRRMTVYTPAGYEDSNKQYPVLYL
;
A
#
# COMPACT_ATOMS: atom_id res chain seq x y z
N MET A 1 13.18 16.77 8.20
CA MET A 1 11.85 16.23 8.45
C MET A 1 11.88 14.72 8.52
N ASN A 2 11.23 14.19 9.52
CA ASN A 2 11.21 12.75 9.85
C ASN A 2 9.92 12.09 9.36
N GLU A 3 9.75 12.05 8.05
CA GLU A 3 8.57 11.49 7.40
C GLU A 3 8.93 10.69 6.16
N LEU A 4 7.91 10.24 5.46
CA LEU A 4 8.04 9.60 4.16
C LEU A 4 8.26 10.66 3.08
N HIS A 5 9.30 10.45 2.29
CA HIS A 5 9.65 11.33 1.17
C HIS A 5 9.64 10.53 -0.14
N THR A 6 9.17 11.15 -1.19
CA THR A 6 9.14 10.55 -2.52
C THR A 6 10.16 11.21 -3.44
N TYR A 7 10.65 10.44 -4.39
CA TYR A 7 11.60 10.94 -5.38
C TYR A 7 11.51 10.13 -6.68
N CYS A 8 12.03 10.69 -7.74
CA CYS A 8 12.27 9.99 -8.99
C CYS A 8 13.51 10.58 -9.66
N PHE A 9 14.01 9.91 -10.69
CA PHE A 9 15.12 10.40 -11.50
C PHE A 9 14.62 10.83 -12.88
N TYR A 10 15.32 11.80 -13.45
CA TYR A 10 15.18 12.17 -14.85
C TYR A 10 16.51 11.93 -15.54
N VAL A 11 16.52 10.98 -16.47
CA VAL A 11 17.72 10.61 -17.24
C VAL A 11 17.44 10.91 -18.70
N ASP A 12 18.23 11.80 -19.29
CA ASP A 12 18.05 12.27 -20.67
C ASP A 12 16.61 12.73 -20.96
N GLY A 13 15.99 13.41 -20.00
CA GLY A 13 14.63 13.92 -20.12
C GLY A 13 13.53 12.88 -19.84
N MET A 14 13.88 11.65 -19.57
CA MET A 14 12.92 10.59 -19.23
C MET A 14 12.81 10.41 -17.71
N ARG A 15 11.57 10.35 -17.23
CA ARG A 15 11.31 10.02 -15.84
C ARG A 15 11.56 8.54 -15.60
N MET A 16 12.39 8.22 -14.61
CA MET A 16 12.74 6.85 -14.27
C MET A 16 12.64 6.62 -12.77
N LEU A 17 12.28 5.39 -12.41
CA LEU A 17 12.36 4.93 -11.03
C LEU A 17 13.81 4.53 -10.72
N ASP A 18 14.13 4.49 -9.43
CA ASP A 18 15.42 4.03 -8.94
C ASP A 18 15.47 2.50 -8.98
N PRO A 19 16.30 1.89 -9.84
CA PRO A 19 16.37 0.44 -9.92
C PRO A 19 17.00 -0.21 -8.68
N SER A 20 17.69 0.57 -7.86
CA SER A 20 18.33 0.09 -6.63
C SER A 20 17.41 0.17 -5.41
N ASN A 21 16.25 0.78 -5.53
CA ASN A 21 15.29 0.91 -4.44
C ASN A 21 13.98 0.22 -4.80
N VAL A 22 13.64 -0.83 -4.04
CA VAL A 22 12.40 -1.61 -4.26
C VAL A 22 11.17 -0.94 -3.64
N TYR A 23 11.35 0.05 -2.80
CA TYR A 23 10.25 0.72 -2.13
C TYR A 23 9.59 1.75 -3.03
N MET A 24 8.34 1.51 -3.36
CA MET A 24 7.55 2.34 -4.27
C MET A 24 6.14 2.52 -3.72
N ILE A 25 5.58 3.70 -3.95
CA ILE A 25 4.15 3.96 -3.73
C ILE A 25 3.50 4.31 -5.06
N ARG A 26 2.24 3.98 -5.17
CA ARG A 26 1.43 4.33 -6.34
C ARG A 26 0.69 5.63 -6.06
N ASP A 27 0.87 6.58 -6.99
CA ASP A 27 0.10 7.81 -7.01
C ASP A 27 -0.82 7.79 -8.24
N ILE A 28 -2.09 7.51 -8.02
CA ILE A 28 -3.13 7.36 -9.05
C ILE A 28 -2.73 6.33 -10.12
N ALA A 29 -1.97 6.74 -11.13
CA ALA A 29 -1.57 5.91 -12.26
C ALA A 29 -0.06 5.70 -12.36
N THR A 30 0.73 6.32 -11.51
CA THR A 30 2.19 6.26 -11.57
C THR A 30 2.78 5.75 -10.27
N TYR A 31 3.98 5.17 -10.38
CA TYR A 31 4.76 4.75 -9.22
C TYR A 31 5.88 5.77 -8.97
N THR A 32 6.20 5.94 -7.69
CA THR A 32 7.28 6.82 -7.24
C THR A 32 8.04 6.10 -6.15
N ASN A 33 9.35 6.19 -6.17
CA ASN A 33 10.15 5.65 -5.08
C ASN A 33 10.00 6.50 -3.82
N TYR A 34 10.18 5.88 -2.67
CA TYR A 34 10.15 6.60 -1.41
C TYR A 34 11.27 6.15 -0.50
N PHE A 35 11.58 6.98 0.47
CA PHE A 35 12.45 6.65 1.59
C PHE A 35 11.88 7.27 2.86
N LEU A 36 12.28 6.71 3.99
CA LEU A 36 11.83 7.15 5.30
C LEU A 36 12.98 7.82 6.03
N VAL A 37 12.71 8.98 6.60
CA VAL A 37 13.64 9.66 7.51
C VAL A 37 13.21 9.32 8.93
N ASP A 38 14.12 8.77 9.71
CA ASP A 38 13.83 8.32 11.07
C ASP A 38 13.36 9.48 11.97
N GLY A 39 12.42 9.16 12.86
CA GLY A 39 11.81 10.11 13.78
C GLY A 39 10.48 9.61 14.32
N GLU A 40 9.84 10.40 15.16
CA GLU A 40 8.58 10.01 15.80
C GLU A 40 7.45 9.71 14.79
N LEU A 41 7.29 10.58 13.80
CA LEU A 41 6.21 10.43 12.81
C LEU A 41 6.46 9.28 11.86
N SER A 42 7.72 8.99 11.55
CA SER A 42 8.05 7.92 10.61
C SER A 42 7.90 6.52 11.21
N GLN A 43 7.81 6.39 12.53
CA GLN A 43 7.61 5.10 13.19
C GLN A 43 6.32 4.39 12.74
N ASN A 44 5.34 5.13 12.26
CA ASN A 44 4.11 4.57 11.71
C ASN A 44 4.32 3.80 10.40
N TYR A 45 5.43 4.04 9.72
CA TYR A 45 5.73 3.41 8.42
C TYR A 45 6.70 2.24 8.54
N PHE A 46 7.46 2.15 9.64
CA PHE A 46 8.42 1.07 9.82
C PHE A 46 7.72 -0.22 10.22
N VAL A 47 8.27 -1.33 9.71
CA VAL A 47 7.81 -2.67 10.10
C VAL A 47 8.28 -2.97 11.51
N CYS A 48 7.36 -3.34 12.39
CA CYS A 48 7.64 -3.70 13.77
C CYS A 48 7.41 -5.20 13.99
N GLU A 49 8.07 -5.76 15.00
CA GLU A 49 7.86 -7.15 15.41
C GLU A 49 6.60 -7.29 16.26
N VAL A 50 5.47 -7.22 15.60
CA VAL A 50 4.13 -7.38 16.22
C VAL A 50 3.30 -8.29 15.32
N PRO A 51 2.20 -8.87 15.84
CA PRO A 51 1.28 -9.59 14.96
C PRO A 51 0.77 -8.70 13.84
N HIS A 52 0.84 -9.19 12.61
CA HIS A 52 0.45 -8.43 11.42
C HIS A 52 -0.87 -8.93 10.85
N GLY A 53 -1.59 -8.04 10.23
CA GLY A 53 -2.78 -8.35 9.45
C GLY A 53 -2.43 -8.91 8.08
N THR A 54 -3.45 -9.15 7.28
CA THR A 54 -3.32 -9.71 5.94
C THR A 54 -3.84 -8.71 4.92
N VAL A 55 -3.12 -8.54 3.83
CA VAL A 55 -3.57 -7.77 2.66
C VAL A 55 -3.90 -8.78 1.57
N SER A 56 -5.16 -8.80 1.15
CA SER A 56 -5.66 -9.72 0.12
C SER A 56 -6.09 -8.93 -1.11
N LYS A 57 -5.87 -9.52 -2.28
CA LYS A 57 -6.42 -9.00 -3.53
C LYS A 57 -7.54 -9.94 -3.97
N VAL A 58 -8.76 -9.43 -3.94
CA VAL A 58 -9.98 -10.21 -4.21
C VAL A 58 -10.56 -9.80 -5.54
N TRP A 59 -10.85 -10.80 -6.38
CA TRP A 59 -11.53 -10.60 -7.64
C TRP A 59 -13.03 -10.89 -7.46
N TYR A 60 -13.86 -10.02 -7.99
CA TYR A 60 -15.31 -10.15 -7.87
C TYR A 60 -16.01 -9.63 -9.13
N PRO A 61 -17.21 -10.14 -9.44
CA PRO A 61 -18.00 -9.61 -10.53
C PRO A 61 -18.66 -8.28 -10.12
N SER A 62 -18.73 -7.34 -11.05
CA SER A 62 -19.41 -6.06 -10.82
C SER A 62 -20.45 -5.83 -11.92
N PRO A 63 -21.67 -6.35 -11.76
CA PRO A 63 -22.72 -6.19 -12.76
C PRO A 63 -23.15 -4.74 -12.95
N THR A 64 -23.09 -3.93 -11.92
CA THR A 64 -23.40 -2.50 -11.99
C THR A 64 -22.51 -1.74 -12.97
N LEU A 65 -21.24 -2.13 -13.07
CA LEU A 65 -20.27 -1.54 -13.99
C LEU A 65 -20.10 -2.36 -15.28
N GLY A 66 -20.84 -3.46 -15.43
CA GLY A 66 -20.72 -4.33 -16.58
C GLY A 66 -19.39 -5.07 -16.68
N MET A 67 -18.69 -5.25 -15.57
CA MET A 67 -17.39 -5.91 -15.50
C MET A 67 -17.52 -7.31 -14.92
N GLU A 68 -17.01 -8.31 -15.65
CA GLU A 68 -17.00 -9.70 -15.16
C GLU A 68 -16.04 -9.89 -13.98
N ARG A 69 -14.92 -9.16 -14.00
CA ARG A 69 -13.91 -9.23 -12.96
C ARG A 69 -13.42 -7.84 -12.57
N ARG A 70 -13.52 -7.56 -11.32
CA ARG A 70 -12.97 -6.36 -10.72
C ARG A 70 -12.15 -6.76 -9.49
N ARG A 71 -11.06 -6.04 -9.25
CA ARG A 71 -10.16 -6.31 -8.14
C ARG A 71 -10.35 -5.30 -7.03
N MET A 72 -10.36 -5.78 -5.79
CA MET A 72 -10.26 -4.94 -4.61
C MET A 72 -9.12 -5.43 -3.72
N THR A 73 -8.54 -4.53 -2.96
CA THR A 73 -7.57 -4.84 -1.93
C THR A 73 -8.25 -4.77 -0.58
N VAL A 74 -8.13 -5.84 0.20
CA VAL A 74 -8.77 -5.95 1.52
C VAL A 74 -7.69 -6.15 2.57
N TYR A 75 -7.69 -5.29 3.59
CA TYR A 75 -6.87 -5.48 4.78
C TYR A 75 -7.72 -6.08 5.89
N THR A 76 -7.23 -7.16 6.49
CA THR A 76 -7.82 -7.75 7.69
C THR A 76 -6.81 -7.68 8.83
N PRO A 77 -7.24 -7.30 10.04
CA PRO A 77 -6.31 -7.17 11.17
C PRO A 77 -5.77 -8.51 11.64
N ALA A 78 -4.72 -8.45 12.44
CA ALA A 78 -4.10 -9.64 13.01
C ALA A 78 -5.11 -10.48 13.79
N GLY A 79 -5.11 -11.80 13.56
CA GLY A 79 -6.03 -12.73 14.22
C GLY A 79 -7.46 -12.71 13.70
N TYR A 80 -7.72 -12.04 12.58
CA TYR A 80 -9.06 -11.95 12.00
C TYR A 80 -9.63 -13.35 11.67
N GLU A 81 -8.84 -14.20 11.06
CA GLU A 81 -9.25 -15.54 10.64
C GLU A 81 -9.54 -16.48 11.82
N ASP A 82 -8.89 -16.24 12.96
CA ASP A 82 -9.01 -17.05 14.17
C ASP A 82 -10.06 -16.49 15.16
N SER A 83 -10.76 -15.45 14.78
CA SER A 83 -11.68 -14.72 15.65
C SER A 83 -13.08 -14.68 15.07
N ASN A 84 -14.09 -14.75 15.96
CA ASN A 84 -15.49 -14.55 15.61
C ASN A 84 -15.94 -13.09 15.81
N LYS A 85 -15.01 -12.18 16.02
CA LYS A 85 -15.32 -10.76 16.19
C LYS A 85 -15.82 -10.15 14.88
N GLN A 86 -16.79 -9.26 15.00
CA GLN A 86 -17.23 -8.41 13.90
C GLN A 86 -16.47 -7.09 13.94
N TYR A 87 -15.97 -6.66 12.79
CA TYR A 87 -15.19 -5.44 12.66
C TYR A 87 -15.94 -4.42 11.82
N PRO A 88 -15.81 -3.14 12.14
CA PRO A 88 -16.31 -2.09 11.24
C PRO A 88 -15.48 -2.09 9.94
N VAL A 89 -16.10 -1.64 8.86
CA VAL A 89 -15.45 -1.61 7.53
C VAL A 89 -15.19 -0.17 7.15
N LEU A 90 -13.95 0.11 6.75
CA LEU A 90 -13.55 1.40 6.19
C LEU A 90 -13.35 1.23 4.67
N TYR A 91 -14.11 1.98 3.90
CA TYR A 91 -13.99 2.03 2.45
C TYR A 91 -13.14 3.24 2.04
N LEU A 92 -12.10 3.00 1.24
CA LEU A 92 -11.16 4.02 0.76
C LEU A 92 -11.20 4.13 -0.76
#